data_c9aa95098a6a234211c0a8b43b234f33
#
_entry.id   c9aa95098a6a234211c0a8b43b234f33
#
_cell.length_a   1.000
_cell.length_b   1.000
_cell.length_c   1.000
_cell.angle_alpha   90.00
_cell.angle_beta   90.00
_cell.angle_gamma   90.00
#
_symmetry.space_group_name_H-M   'P 1'
#
loop_
_entity.id
_entity.type
_entity.pdbx_description
1 polymer ?
#
loop_
_entity_poly.entity_id
_entity_poly.type
_entity_poly.pdbx_seq_one_letter_code
_entity_poly.pdbx_strand_id
1 'polypeptide(L)'
;MKKLLPEKYNGKSNYKKNNNKRKKLFNIFHKYKNESSELKRYQKSQRSNTNKTKNNIEFNYKTCLKIFYYLIIIFIMIKVNNIYKEKIEKRYEYRSKIILENNRTYNESNLITFEDKLNWLTIHDSTLLKAKCADKVTLRKYSKYILGKDYCNKILKVYDNVNQINLSELPEQFVFKTNHGSSFNFFVYNKTKLNFKYAKHQLNKWMKIDYGQSGEFYYSLIKRKIFAEEFIGSRLKNFKFLCYNGKPKYVYVSIKQGYNKYRNFYDMNWNLLKFKCLSRPHPTYKYKKPKFFELMKKIAAKLSKRFKFVRVDLYELKTEVRLGELTFIPMNSIFTCEDRQDEITLGEDIIIH
;
A
#
# COMPACT_ATOMS: atom_id res chain seq x y z
N MET A 1 13.72 -4.79 -32.88
CA MET A 1 12.55 -4.88 -31.98
C MET A 1 12.24 -3.48 -31.46
N LYS A 2 11.20 -2.85 -31.99
CA LYS A 2 10.78 -1.50 -31.60
C LYS A 2 9.95 -1.60 -30.34
N LYS A 3 10.43 -0.99 -29.23
CA LYS A 3 9.66 -0.81 -27.99
C LYS A 3 8.60 0.27 -28.23
N LEU A 4 7.34 -0.12 -28.26
CA LEU A 4 6.20 0.78 -28.14
C LEU A 4 6.10 1.26 -26.67
N LEU A 5 6.33 2.53 -26.47
CA LEU A 5 6.01 3.22 -25.21
C LEU A 5 4.51 3.57 -25.24
N PRO A 6 3.76 3.36 -24.19
CA PRO A 6 2.36 3.78 -24.14
C PRO A 6 2.24 5.29 -24.03
N GLU A 7 1.24 5.84 -24.72
CA GLU A 7 0.91 7.25 -24.79
C GLU A 7 0.63 7.87 -23.41
N LYS A 8 0.95 9.16 -23.32
CA LYS A 8 0.85 10.01 -22.12
C LYS A 8 -0.59 10.06 -21.56
N TYR A 9 -0.81 9.47 -20.42
CA TYR A 9 -2.03 9.70 -19.67
C TYR A 9 -1.96 11.07 -18.97
N ASN A 10 -2.87 11.97 -19.36
CA ASN A 10 -2.91 13.36 -18.90
C ASN A 10 -3.66 13.45 -17.55
N GLY A 11 -3.00 13.03 -16.45
CA GLY A 11 -3.59 12.98 -15.10
C GLY A 11 -3.97 14.32 -14.46
N LYS A 12 -3.65 15.46 -15.09
CA LYS A 12 -3.96 16.79 -14.53
C LYS A 12 -5.44 17.18 -14.61
N SER A 13 -6.21 16.64 -15.57
CA SER A 13 -7.63 17.00 -15.75
C SER A 13 -8.54 16.45 -14.62
N ASN A 14 -8.27 15.24 -14.14
CA ASN A 14 -9.12 14.59 -13.15
C ASN A 14 -8.96 15.08 -11.71
N TYR A 15 -7.76 15.59 -11.36
CA TYR A 15 -7.54 16.15 -10.02
C TYR A 15 -8.25 17.50 -9.81
N LYS A 16 -8.27 18.34 -10.86
CA LYS A 16 -9.04 19.61 -10.84
C LYS A 16 -10.55 19.36 -10.83
N LYS A 17 -11.06 18.37 -11.56
CA LYS A 17 -12.49 17.98 -11.54
C LYS A 17 -12.96 17.51 -10.18
N ASN A 18 -12.14 16.72 -9.46
CA ASN A 18 -12.50 16.23 -8.12
C ASN A 18 -12.47 17.33 -7.04
N ASN A 19 -11.53 18.28 -7.12
CA ASN A 19 -11.50 19.42 -6.20
C ASN A 19 -12.67 20.40 -6.45
N ASN A 20 -13.06 20.58 -7.69
CA ASN A 20 -14.22 21.40 -8.03
C ASN A 20 -15.56 20.74 -7.59
N LYS A 21 -15.67 19.40 -7.67
CA LYS A 21 -16.80 18.67 -7.11
C LYS A 21 -16.88 18.78 -5.57
N ARG A 22 -15.75 18.73 -4.87
CA ARG A 22 -15.70 18.93 -3.40
C ARG A 22 -16.05 20.36 -3.00
N LYS A 23 -15.54 21.38 -3.71
CA LYS A 23 -15.93 22.78 -3.51
C LYS A 23 -17.40 23.03 -3.78
N LYS A 24 -17.96 22.41 -4.83
CA LYS A 24 -19.38 22.52 -5.16
C LYS A 24 -20.28 21.91 -4.08
N LEU A 25 -19.91 20.76 -3.51
CA LEU A 25 -20.63 20.13 -2.38
C LEU A 25 -20.51 20.96 -1.10
N PHE A 26 -19.35 21.53 -0.80
CA PHE A 26 -19.14 22.41 0.35
C PHE A 26 -20.00 23.69 0.23
N ASN A 27 -20.04 24.30 -0.96
CA ASN A 27 -20.86 25.49 -1.21
C ASN A 27 -22.37 25.19 -1.14
N ILE A 28 -22.82 24.02 -1.60
CA ILE A 28 -24.19 23.56 -1.45
C ILE A 28 -24.55 23.41 0.03
N PHE A 29 -23.65 22.83 0.84
CA PHE A 29 -23.88 22.66 2.27
C PHE A 29 -23.97 24.01 3.02
N HIS A 30 -23.12 24.98 2.65
CA HIS A 30 -23.17 26.36 3.20
C HIS A 30 -24.43 27.11 2.78
N LYS A 31 -24.89 26.96 1.53
CA LYS A 31 -26.13 27.57 1.04
C LYS A 31 -27.33 27.07 1.85
N TYR A 32 -27.46 25.75 2.09
CA TYR A 32 -28.55 25.18 2.89
C TYR A 32 -28.48 25.54 4.38
N LYS A 33 -27.29 25.76 4.94
CA LYS A 33 -27.12 26.24 6.31
C LYS A 33 -27.63 27.68 6.49
N ASN A 34 -27.44 28.54 5.49
CA ASN A 34 -27.91 29.92 5.49
C ASN A 34 -29.44 30.00 5.28
N GLU A 35 -29.99 29.22 4.34
CA GLU A 35 -31.43 29.13 4.13
C GLU A 35 -32.19 28.61 5.38
N SER A 36 -31.57 27.69 6.15
CA SER A 36 -32.10 27.24 7.44
C SER A 36 -32.12 28.38 8.50
N SER A 37 -31.22 29.33 8.44
CA SER A 37 -31.16 30.47 9.37
C SER A 37 -32.21 31.55 9.02
N GLU A 38 -32.49 31.77 7.74
CA GLU A 38 -33.55 32.68 7.27
C GLU A 38 -34.96 32.14 7.56
N LEU A 39 -35.18 30.84 7.39
CA LEU A 39 -36.42 30.18 7.79
C LEU A 39 -36.69 30.31 9.31
N LYS A 40 -35.67 30.26 10.14
CA LYS A 40 -35.81 30.52 11.59
C LYS A 40 -36.21 31.95 11.92
N ARG A 41 -35.73 32.94 11.14
CA ARG A 41 -36.14 34.35 11.28
C ARG A 41 -37.61 34.56 10.85
N TYR A 42 -38.05 33.95 9.74
CA TYR A 42 -39.43 34.00 9.27
C TYR A 42 -40.42 33.40 10.29
N GLN A 43 -40.05 32.29 10.93
CA GLN A 43 -40.88 31.68 11.98
C GLN A 43 -40.97 32.52 13.26
N LYS A 44 -39.98 33.35 13.56
CA LYS A 44 -40.03 34.26 14.71
C LYS A 44 -41.00 35.42 14.53
N SER A 45 -41.24 35.86 13.28
CA SER A 45 -42.19 36.93 12.96
C SER A 45 -43.66 36.50 12.94
N GLN A 46 -43.92 35.20 12.72
CA GLN A 46 -45.28 34.64 12.65
C GLN A 46 -45.83 34.20 14.05
N ARG A 47 -45.04 34.32 15.12
CA ARG A 47 -45.40 33.84 16.47
C ARG A 47 -46.46 34.65 17.22
N SER A 48 -47.07 35.67 16.61
CA SER A 48 -48.04 36.55 17.32
C SER A 48 -49.52 36.16 17.13
N ASN A 49 -49.88 35.20 16.21
CA ASN A 49 -51.26 34.80 16.05
C ASN A 49 -51.40 33.28 15.84
N THR A 50 -52.19 32.66 16.72
CA THR A 50 -52.82 31.34 16.70
C THR A 50 -52.07 30.16 17.33
N ASN A 51 -52.55 29.80 18.56
CA ASN A 51 -51.99 28.70 19.39
C ASN A 51 -52.59 27.30 19.14
N LYS A 52 -53.47 27.08 18.21
CA LYS A 52 -54.05 25.74 17.94
C LYS A 52 -53.61 25.06 16.64
N THR A 53 -53.17 25.78 15.63
CA THR A 53 -52.60 25.25 14.38
C THR A 53 -51.09 24.95 14.44
N LYS A 54 -50.40 25.44 15.48
CA LYS A 54 -48.93 25.38 15.63
C LYS A 54 -48.36 23.99 15.79
N ASN A 55 -48.98 23.11 16.56
CA ASN A 55 -48.40 21.81 16.93
C ASN A 55 -48.35 20.81 15.75
N ASN A 56 -49.31 20.84 14.85
CA ASN A 56 -49.33 19.94 13.69
C ASN A 56 -48.36 20.37 12.60
N ILE A 57 -48.15 21.69 12.41
CA ILE A 57 -47.24 22.22 11.38
C ILE A 57 -45.78 22.03 11.84
N GLU A 58 -45.49 22.24 13.10
CA GLU A 58 -44.13 22.09 13.66
C GLU A 58 -43.66 20.62 13.71
N PHE A 59 -44.61 19.69 14.02
CA PHE A 59 -44.36 18.25 13.95
C PHE A 59 -44.08 17.81 12.48
N ASN A 60 -44.84 18.30 11.54
CA ASN A 60 -44.72 17.97 10.12
C ASN A 60 -43.38 18.50 9.55
N TYR A 61 -42.98 19.74 9.93
CA TYR A 61 -41.75 20.34 9.48
C TYR A 61 -40.48 19.59 10.03
N LYS A 62 -40.44 19.23 11.32
CA LYS A 62 -39.36 18.45 11.89
C LYS A 62 -39.22 17.07 11.25
N THR A 63 -40.34 16.48 10.91
CA THR A 63 -40.39 15.18 10.21
C THR A 63 -39.87 15.31 8.77
N CYS A 64 -40.30 16.33 8.05
CA CYS A 64 -39.80 16.63 6.69
C CYS A 64 -38.29 16.89 6.68
N LEU A 65 -37.76 17.63 7.64
CA LEU A 65 -36.33 17.87 7.77
C LEU A 65 -35.52 16.57 8.02
N LYS A 66 -36.07 15.67 8.88
CA LYS A 66 -35.44 14.36 9.10
C LYS A 66 -35.44 13.53 7.83
N ILE A 67 -36.56 13.44 7.13
CA ILE A 67 -36.66 12.72 5.85
C ILE A 67 -35.65 13.28 4.84
N PHE A 68 -35.59 14.61 4.69
CA PHE A 68 -34.66 15.28 3.80
C PHE A 68 -33.20 14.99 4.16
N TYR A 69 -32.86 14.99 5.44
CA TYR A 69 -31.53 14.60 5.92
C TYR A 69 -31.17 13.14 5.57
N TYR A 70 -32.11 12.21 5.76
CA TYR A 70 -31.91 10.81 5.36
C TYR A 70 -31.76 10.64 3.85
N LEU A 71 -32.53 11.37 3.05
CA LEU A 71 -32.40 11.36 1.59
C LEU A 71 -31.04 11.87 1.12
N ILE A 72 -30.51 12.91 1.77
CA ILE A 72 -29.16 13.40 1.49
C ILE A 72 -28.11 12.32 1.82
N ILE A 73 -28.23 11.66 2.96
CA ILE A 73 -27.31 10.57 3.35
C ILE A 73 -27.38 9.44 2.32
N ILE A 74 -28.56 8.99 1.95
CA ILE A 74 -28.77 7.94 0.93
C ILE A 74 -28.13 8.36 -0.39
N PHE A 75 -28.36 9.59 -0.84
CA PHE A 75 -27.77 10.11 -2.06
C PHE A 75 -26.24 10.16 -2.03
N ILE A 76 -25.67 10.56 -0.88
CA ILE A 76 -24.22 10.53 -0.67
C ILE A 76 -23.70 9.08 -0.71
N MET A 77 -24.38 8.16 -0.05
CA MET A 77 -24.01 6.73 -0.04
C MET A 77 -24.06 6.13 -1.45
N ILE A 78 -25.09 6.42 -2.24
CA ILE A 78 -25.21 5.99 -3.65
C ILE A 78 -24.05 6.54 -4.46
N LYS A 79 -23.73 7.83 -4.35
CA LYS A 79 -22.60 8.45 -5.06
C LYS A 79 -21.26 7.84 -4.67
N VAL A 80 -21.04 7.63 -3.37
CA VAL A 80 -19.82 6.99 -2.88
C VAL A 80 -19.69 5.57 -3.42
N ASN A 81 -20.79 4.81 -3.42
CA ASN A 81 -20.82 3.46 -3.96
C ASN A 81 -20.52 3.42 -5.47
N ASN A 82 -21.09 4.34 -6.24
CA ASN A 82 -20.82 4.43 -7.68
C ASN A 82 -19.37 4.79 -8.00
N ILE A 83 -18.77 5.73 -7.23
CA ILE A 83 -17.35 6.06 -7.34
C ILE A 83 -16.48 4.84 -6.99
N TYR A 84 -16.89 4.07 -5.98
CA TYR A 84 -16.18 2.86 -5.58
C TYR A 84 -16.25 1.79 -6.68
N LYS A 85 -17.44 1.52 -7.26
CA LYS A 85 -17.63 0.58 -8.37
C LYS A 85 -16.78 0.96 -9.57
N GLU A 86 -16.85 2.20 -10.07
CA GLU A 86 -16.01 2.69 -11.18
C GLU A 86 -14.52 2.46 -10.93
N LYS A 87 -14.07 2.63 -9.68
CA LYS A 87 -12.69 2.43 -9.29
C LYS A 87 -12.28 0.95 -9.32
N ILE A 88 -13.18 0.06 -8.91
CA ILE A 88 -12.97 -1.39 -8.96
C ILE A 88 -12.93 -1.87 -10.42
N GLU A 89 -13.87 -1.44 -11.24
CA GLU A 89 -13.93 -1.77 -12.67
C GLU A 89 -12.63 -1.39 -13.39
N LYS A 90 -12.13 -0.16 -13.20
CA LYS A 90 -10.87 0.28 -13.78
C LYS A 90 -9.65 -0.53 -13.30
N ARG A 91 -9.65 -0.96 -12.04
CA ARG A 91 -8.59 -1.83 -11.51
C ARG A 91 -8.67 -3.22 -12.09
N TYR A 92 -9.87 -3.76 -12.23
CA TYR A 92 -10.12 -5.06 -12.83
C TYR A 92 -9.65 -5.08 -14.29
N GLU A 93 -10.08 -4.10 -15.08
CA GLU A 93 -9.71 -3.92 -16.49
C GLU A 93 -8.18 -3.86 -16.66
N TYR A 94 -7.54 -2.98 -15.89
CA TYR A 94 -6.09 -2.83 -15.91
C TYR A 94 -5.37 -4.11 -15.47
N ARG A 95 -5.85 -4.78 -14.42
CA ARG A 95 -5.22 -6.01 -13.92
C ARG A 95 -5.40 -7.17 -14.90
N SER A 96 -6.56 -7.32 -15.49
CA SER A 96 -6.85 -8.35 -16.51
C SER A 96 -5.89 -8.22 -17.70
N LYS A 97 -5.60 -6.99 -18.14
CA LYS A 97 -4.62 -6.74 -19.19
C LYS A 97 -3.22 -7.24 -18.81
N ILE A 98 -2.74 -6.94 -17.60
CA ILE A 98 -1.42 -7.41 -17.12
C ILE A 98 -1.38 -8.94 -17.06
N ILE A 99 -2.45 -9.58 -16.61
CA ILE A 99 -2.57 -11.03 -16.52
C ILE A 99 -2.47 -11.67 -17.91
N LEU A 100 -3.22 -11.13 -18.87
CA LEU A 100 -3.20 -11.58 -20.27
C LEU A 100 -1.84 -11.37 -20.95
N GLU A 101 -1.19 -10.22 -20.74
CA GLU A 101 0.16 -9.94 -21.23
C GLU A 101 1.23 -10.91 -20.70
N ASN A 102 0.94 -11.59 -19.57
CA ASN A 102 1.80 -12.63 -19.00
C ASN A 102 1.32 -14.06 -19.33
N ASN A 103 0.45 -14.23 -20.34
CA ASN A 103 -0.12 -15.51 -20.77
C ASN A 103 -0.81 -16.26 -19.61
N ARG A 104 -1.58 -15.56 -18.78
CA ARG A 104 -2.31 -16.09 -17.62
C ARG A 104 -3.78 -15.78 -17.73
N THR A 105 -4.57 -16.49 -16.93
CA THR A 105 -6.02 -16.28 -16.81
C THR A 105 -6.38 -15.94 -15.37
N TYR A 106 -7.41 -15.15 -15.18
CA TYR A 106 -7.95 -14.81 -13.86
C TYR A 106 -9.47 -14.97 -13.90
N ASN A 107 -10.00 -15.74 -12.98
CA ASN A 107 -11.44 -15.91 -12.81
C ASN A 107 -11.80 -15.59 -11.36
N GLU A 108 -12.52 -14.50 -11.16
CA GLU A 108 -12.90 -13.99 -9.84
C GLU A 108 -13.89 -14.90 -9.10
N SER A 109 -14.67 -15.72 -9.84
CA SER A 109 -15.57 -16.70 -9.25
C SER A 109 -14.89 -18.00 -8.82
N ASN A 110 -13.58 -18.18 -9.08
CA ASN A 110 -12.83 -19.37 -8.75
C ASN A 110 -11.42 -19.03 -8.24
N LEU A 111 -11.34 -18.59 -6.98
CA LEU A 111 -10.10 -18.13 -6.34
C LEU A 111 -9.43 -19.29 -5.57
N ILE A 112 -8.66 -20.11 -6.27
CA ILE A 112 -8.02 -21.30 -5.69
C ILE A 112 -6.58 -21.02 -5.30
N THR A 113 -5.78 -20.48 -6.22
CA THR A 113 -4.33 -20.34 -6.04
C THR A 113 -3.97 -19.09 -5.25
N PHE A 114 -2.72 -19.03 -4.79
CA PHE A 114 -2.16 -17.83 -4.17
C PHE A 114 -2.20 -16.62 -5.11
N GLU A 115 -1.92 -16.85 -6.39
CA GLU A 115 -1.97 -15.80 -7.40
C GLU A 115 -3.39 -15.29 -7.63
N ASP A 116 -4.40 -16.17 -7.73
CA ASP A 116 -5.80 -15.75 -7.87
C ASP A 116 -6.22 -14.82 -6.73
N LYS A 117 -5.91 -15.22 -5.50
CA LYS A 117 -6.24 -14.45 -4.31
C LYS A 117 -5.46 -13.14 -4.20
N LEU A 118 -4.19 -13.10 -4.63
CA LEU A 118 -3.43 -11.85 -4.72
C LEU A 118 -4.01 -10.91 -5.77
N ASN A 119 -4.47 -11.43 -6.91
CA ASN A 119 -5.14 -10.64 -7.94
C ASN A 119 -6.43 -10.01 -7.40
N TRP A 120 -7.22 -10.79 -6.68
CA TRP A 120 -8.41 -10.27 -6.01
C TRP A 120 -8.08 -9.16 -5.01
N LEU A 121 -7.08 -9.39 -4.14
CA LEU A 121 -6.62 -8.37 -3.18
C LEU A 121 -6.09 -7.11 -3.86
N THR A 122 -5.48 -7.24 -5.03
CA THR A 122 -5.00 -6.11 -5.83
C THR A 122 -6.15 -5.21 -6.27
N ILE A 123 -7.23 -5.81 -6.75
CA ILE A 123 -8.40 -5.11 -7.28
C ILE A 123 -9.22 -4.51 -6.14
N HIS A 124 -9.59 -5.32 -5.14
CA HIS A 124 -10.58 -4.97 -4.13
C HIS A 124 -10.02 -4.38 -2.84
N ASP A 125 -8.76 -4.72 -2.48
CA ASP A 125 -8.19 -4.38 -1.16
C ASP A 125 -6.97 -3.44 -1.24
N SER A 126 -6.89 -2.58 -2.26
CA SER A 126 -5.88 -1.51 -2.36
C SER A 126 -6.32 -0.28 -1.57
N THR A 127 -6.04 -0.25 -0.28
CA THR A 127 -6.53 0.74 0.67
C THR A 127 -5.48 1.82 1.00
N LEU A 128 -5.94 2.97 1.55
CA LEU A 128 -5.06 4.02 2.04
C LEU A 128 -4.17 3.54 3.21
N LEU A 129 -4.67 2.60 4.04
CA LEU A 129 -3.85 2.00 5.10
C LEU A 129 -2.68 1.21 4.51
N LYS A 130 -2.92 0.41 3.46
CA LYS A 130 -1.86 -0.32 2.75
C LYS A 130 -0.85 0.65 2.13
N ALA A 131 -1.32 1.75 1.51
CA ALA A 131 -0.44 2.79 0.98
C ALA A 131 0.47 3.38 2.06
N LYS A 132 -0.09 3.74 3.24
CA LYS A 132 0.69 4.27 4.37
C LYS A 132 1.69 3.25 4.93
N CYS A 133 1.39 1.96 4.87
CA CYS A 133 2.26 0.89 5.36
C CYS A 133 3.31 0.46 4.31
N ALA A 134 3.04 0.61 3.01
CA ALA A 134 4.00 0.36 1.94
C ALA A 134 4.96 1.53 1.71
N ASP A 135 4.56 2.75 2.06
CA ASP A 135 5.40 3.95 2.03
C ASP A 135 6.53 3.83 3.07
N LYS A 136 7.76 3.72 2.59
CA LYS A 136 8.97 3.51 3.42
C LYS A 136 9.24 4.64 4.43
N VAL A 137 8.68 5.83 4.21
CA VAL A 137 8.78 6.96 5.16
C VAL A 137 7.70 6.86 6.23
N THR A 138 6.45 6.55 5.87
CA THR A 138 5.32 6.54 6.82
C THR A 138 5.16 5.21 7.55
N LEU A 139 5.72 4.10 7.03
CA LEU A 139 5.77 2.78 7.68
C LEU A 139 6.28 2.86 9.12
N ARG A 140 7.24 3.75 9.40
CA ARG A 140 7.80 3.96 10.75
C ARG A 140 6.74 4.34 11.78
N LYS A 141 5.78 5.19 11.40
CA LYS A 141 4.67 5.58 12.28
C LYS A 141 3.79 4.38 12.62
N TYR A 142 3.49 3.55 11.60
CA TYR A 142 2.74 2.31 11.80
C TYR A 142 3.51 1.32 12.68
N SER A 143 4.80 1.09 12.39
CA SER A 143 5.67 0.22 13.16
C SER A 143 5.72 0.65 14.63
N LYS A 144 5.98 1.94 14.90
CA LYS A 144 6.02 2.47 16.26
C LYS A 144 4.68 2.34 16.99
N TYR A 145 3.58 2.62 16.30
CA TYR A 145 2.22 2.51 16.87
C TYR A 145 1.89 1.06 17.26
N ILE A 146 2.18 0.09 16.38
CA ILE A 146 1.82 -1.33 16.61
C ILE A 146 2.78 -2.03 17.58
N LEU A 147 4.08 -1.71 17.51
CA LEU A 147 5.13 -2.43 18.23
C LEU A 147 5.63 -1.70 19.50
N GLY A 148 5.22 -0.44 19.69
CA GLY A 148 5.73 0.44 20.75
C GLY A 148 7.16 0.96 20.48
N LYS A 149 7.85 0.45 19.44
CA LYS A 149 9.21 0.81 19.05
C LYS A 149 9.31 0.90 17.52
N ASP A 150 10.16 1.81 17.03
CA ASP A 150 10.51 1.87 15.62
C ASP A 150 11.60 0.84 15.29
N TYR A 151 11.24 -0.13 14.45
CA TYR A 151 12.17 -1.16 13.96
C TYR A 151 12.75 -0.84 12.58
N CYS A 152 12.33 0.25 11.93
CA CYS A 152 12.87 0.63 10.62
C CYS A 152 14.30 1.18 10.74
N ASN A 153 15.05 1.15 9.64
CA ASN A 153 16.35 1.80 9.56
C ASN A 153 16.22 3.30 9.77
N LYS A 154 17.23 3.94 10.32
CA LYS A 154 17.22 5.38 10.57
C LYS A 154 17.13 6.17 9.27
N ILE A 155 16.09 7.00 9.11
CA ILE A 155 16.04 8.00 8.06
C ILE A 155 16.87 9.20 8.50
N LEU A 156 17.81 9.59 7.67
CA LEU A 156 18.68 10.74 7.87
C LEU A 156 17.97 12.03 7.48
N LYS A 157 17.38 12.04 6.28
CA LYS A 157 16.66 13.20 5.76
C LYS A 157 15.58 12.77 4.74
N VAL A 158 14.53 13.56 4.60
CA VAL A 158 13.45 13.38 3.60
C VAL A 158 13.35 14.62 2.74
N TYR A 159 13.16 14.43 1.42
CA TYR A 159 13.12 15.50 0.43
C TYR A 159 11.88 15.34 -0.48
N ASP A 160 11.26 16.45 -0.87
CA ASP A 160 10.18 16.44 -1.84
C ASP A 160 10.70 16.35 -3.30
N ASN A 161 11.91 16.81 -3.55
CA ASN A 161 12.57 16.76 -4.85
C ASN A 161 14.11 16.76 -4.70
N VAL A 162 14.81 16.46 -5.80
CA VAL A 162 16.28 16.33 -5.80
C VAL A 162 17.03 17.64 -5.54
N ASN A 163 16.38 18.80 -5.76
CA ASN A 163 17.05 20.09 -5.58
C ASN A 163 17.21 20.47 -4.10
N GLN A 164 16.40 19.83 -3.22
CA GLN A 164 16.51 20.00 -1.77
C GLN A 164 17.66 19.20 -1.15
N ILE A 165 18.33 18.32 -1.92
CA ILE A 165 19.38 17.46 -1.40
C ILE A 165 20.66 18.28 -1.17
N ASN A 166 21.05 18.39 0.10
CA ASN A 166 22.33 18.95 0.52
C ASN A 166 23.22 17.81 1.05
N LEU A 167 24.32 17.49 0.34
CA LEU A 167 25.23 16.41 0.71
C LEU A 167 26.02 16.70 1.99
N SER A 168 26.21 17.97 2.37
CA SER A 168 26.95 18.31 3.59
C SER A 168 26.25 17.80 4.87
N GLU A 169 24.93 17.64 4.82
CA GLU A 169 24.10 17.15 5.92
C GLU A 169 24.10 15.62 6.06
N LEU A 170 24.72 14.90 5.13
CA LEU A 170 24.72 13.45 5.08
C LEU A 170 26.09 12.86 5.45
N PRO A 171 26.13 11.68 6.10
CA PRO A 171 27.38 11.00 6.45
C PRO A 171 28.13 10.51 5.20
N GLU A 172 29.30 9.90 5.37
CA GLU A 172 30.09 9.35 4.26
C GLU A 172 29.41 8.19 3.54
N GLN A 173 28.63 7.39 4.28
CA GLN A 173 27.92 6.23 3.74
C GLN A 173 26.43 6.33 4.04
N PHE A 174 25.59 6.19 3.01
CA PHE A 174 24.15 6.19 3.13
C PHE A 174 23.50 5.58 1.90
N VAL A 175 22.16 5.45 1.93
CA VAL A 175 21.38 4.98 0.77
C VAL A 175 20.32 6.01 0.44
N PHE A 176 20.32 6.53 -0.78
CA PHE A 176 19.14 7.24 -1.29
C PHE A 176 18.09 6.25 -1.76
N LYS A 177 16.86 6.54 -1.42
CA LYS A 177 15.68 5.76 -1.81
C LYS A 177 14.52 6.68 -2.18
N THR A 178 13.55 6.15 -2.93
CA THR A 178 12.22 6.75 -2.97
C THR A 178 11.27 5.94 -2.09
N ASN A 179 10.26 6.59 -1.53
CA ASN A 179 9.35 5.97 -0.57
C ASN A 179 8.31 5.04 -1.22
N HIS A 180 8.13 5.13 -2.54
CA HIS A 180 7.20 4.34 -3.35
C HIS A 180 7.95 3.35 -4.25
N GLY A 181 7.35 2.21 -4.53
CA GLY A 181 7.89 1.20 -5.43
C GLY A 181 8.98 0.31 -4.83
N SER A 182 9.55 -0.54 -5.67
CA SER A 182 10.56 -1.54 -5.32
C SER A 182 11.87 -1.27 -6.07
N SER A 183 12.99 -1.68 -5.47
CA SER A 183 14.34 -1.58 -6.06
C SER A 183 14.86 -0.17 -6.34
N PHE A 184 14.19 0.86 -5.90
CA PHE A 184 14.62 2.26 -6.04
C PHE A 184 15.61 2.64 -4.93
N ASN A 185 16.81 2.01 -4.98
CA ASN A 185 17.88 2.21 -4.00
C ASN A 185 19.16 2.63 -4.70
N PHE A 186 19.75 3.74 -4.27
CA PHE A 186 21.04 4.24 -4.75
C PHE A 186 22.03 4.24 -3.59
N PHE A 187 22.96 3.27 -3.60
CA PHE A 187 23.94 3.10 -2.53
C PHE A 187 25.10 4.07 -2.69
N VAL A 188 25.41 4.82 -1.64
CA VAL A 188 26.56 5.70 -1.54
C VAL A 188 27.52 5.12 -0.51
N TYR A 189 28.58 4.49 -1.01
CA TYR A 189 29.64 3.88 -0.18
C TYR A 189 30.73 4.87 0.20
N ASN A 190 30.87 5.95 -0.56
CA ASN A 190 31.80 7.04 -0.32
C ASN A 190 31.23 8.32 -0.94
N LYS A 191 30.89 9.28 -0.08
CA LYS A 191 30.27 10.55 -0.49
C LYS A 191 31.20 11.40 -1.37
N THR A 192 32.50 11.40 -1.10
CA THR A 192 33.47 12.20 -1.85
C THR A 192 33.67 11.69 -3.29
N LYS A 193 33.40 10.40 -3.55
CA LYS A 193 33.44 9.77 -4.88
C LYS A 193 32.09 9.73 -5.59
N LEU A 194 31.06 10.31 -5.00
CA LEU A 194 29.70 10.29 -5.56
C LEU A 194 29.58 11.15 -6.79
N ASN A 195 29.21 10.54 -7.92
CA ASN A 195 28.69 11.32 -9.06
C ASN A 195 27.27 11.82 -8.74
N PHE A 196 27.19 13.00 -8.11
CA PHE A 196 25.93 13.54 -7.63
C PHE A 196 24.98 13.92 -8.78
N LYS A 197 25.50 14.33 -9.95
CA LYS A 197 24.68 14.61 -11.13
C LYS A 197 23.95 13.34 -11.60
N TYR A 198 24.67 12.20 -11.64
CA TYR A 198 24.07 10.91 -11.97
C TYR A 198 23.06 10.46 -10.92
N ALA A 199 23.37 10.60 -9.62
CA ALA A 199 22.44 10.28 -8.54
C ALA A 199 21.13 11.09 -8.64
N LYS A 200 21.21 12.41 -8.85
CA LYS A 200 20.04 13.27 -9.08
C LYS A 200 19.22 12.83 -10.30
N HIS A 201 19.88 12.45 -11.39
CA HIS A 201 19.20 11.96 -12.60
C HIS A 201 18.40 10.68 -12.31
N GLN A 202 19.01 9.70 -11.63
CA GLN A 202 18.33 8.45 -11.25
C GLN A 202 17.15 8.68 -10.30
N LEU A 203 17.33 9.50 -9.28
CA LEU A 203 16.27 9.85 -8.34
C LEU A 203 15.10 10.54 -9.04
N ASN A 204 15.37 11.49 -9.92
CA ASN A 204 14.35 12.15 -10.74
C ASN A 204 13.60 11.18 -11.65
N LYS A 205 14.32 10.21 -12.25
CA LYS A 205 13.70 9.15 -13.05
C LYS A 205 12.71 8.34 -12.22
N TRP A 206 13.11 7.91 -11.02
CA TRP A 206 12.24 7.15 -10.12
C TRP A 206 11.05 7.97 -9.62
N MET A 207 11.24 9.25 -9.33
CA MET A 207 10.16 10.15 -8.88
C MET A 207 9.06 10.34 -9.94
N LYS A 208 9.36 10.13 -11.22
CA LYS A 208 8.38 10.21 -12.31
C LYS A 208 7.55 8.95 -12.48
N ILE A 209 8.03 7.80 -12.00
CA ILE A 209 7.37 6.51 -12.16
C ILE A 209 6.15 6.43 -11.23
N ASP A 210 4.97 6.17 -11.78
CA ASP A 210 3.84 5.70 -10.99
C ASP A 210 3.92 4.18 -10.84
N TYR A 211 4.49 3.74 -9.73
CA TYR A 211 4.69 2.31 -9.49
C TYR A 211 3.38 1.55 -9.33
N GLY A 212 2.29 2.22 -8.95
CA GLY A 212 0.96 1.61 -8.89
C GLY A 212 0.44 1.15 -10.25
N GLN A 213 0.94 1.72 -11.36
CA GLN A 213 0.63 1.24 -12.71
C GLN A 213 1.25 -0.12 -13.05
N SER A 214 2.10 -0.68 -12.20
CA SER A 214 2.53 -2.07 -12.32
C SER A 214 1.49 -3.08 -11.79
N GLY A 215 0.38 -2.60 -11.21
CA GLY A 215 -0.70 -3.41 -10.63
C GLY A 215 -0.78 -3.33 -9.11
N GLU A 216 0.22 -2.79 -8.43
CA GLU A 216 0.20 -2.56 -6.98
C GLU A 216 -0.45 -1.18 -6.68
N PHE A 217 -1.76 -1.04 -6.93
CA PHE A 217 -2.48 0.24 -6.96
C PHE A 217 -2.36 1.11 -5.71
N TYR A 218 -2.05 0.53 -4.56
CA TYR A 218 -1.83 1.30 -3.33
C TYR A 218 -0.62 2.22 -3.41
N TYR A 219 0.37 1.94 -4.29
CA TYR A 219 1.52 2.84 -4.49
C TYR A 219 1.13 4.16 -5.16
N SER A 220 0.13 4.18 -6.04
CA SER A 220 -0.38 5.43 -6.65
C SER A 220 -1.02 6.38 -5.64
N LEU A 221 -1.35 5.88 -4.43
CA LEU A 221 -1.90 6.70 -3.33
C LEU A 221 -0.80 7.35 -2.47
N ILE A 222 0.47 7.03 -2.71
CA ILE A 222 1.62 7.55 -1.95
C ILE A 222 2.06 8.88 -2.52
N LYS A 223 2.19 9.90 -1.68
CA LYS A 223 2.90 11.14 -2.04
C LYS A 223 4.38 10.81 -2.16
N ARG A 224 4.90 10.86 -3.37
CA ARG A 224 6.28 10.48 -3.69
C ARG A 224 7.28 11.40 -3.00
N LYS A 225 8.30 10.81 -2.38
CA LYS A 225 9.40 11.48 -1.71
C LYS A 225 10.70 10.74 -1.94
N ILE A 226 11.80 11.48 -1.86
CA ILE A 226 13.14 10.94 -1.76
C ILE A 226 13.54 10.95 -0.30
N PHE A 227 14.31 9.99 0.16
CA PHE A 227 14.91 10.04 1.48
C PHE A 227 16.31 9.42 1.49
N ALA A 228 17.15 9.91 2.39
CA ALA A 228 18.43 9.30 2.72
C ALA A 228 18.26 8.45 3.99
N GLU A 229 18.75 7.22 3.94
CA GLU A 229 18.67 6.24 5.02
C GLU A 229 20.10 5.80 5.43
N GLU A 230 20.32 5.46 6.68
CA GLU A 230 21.57 4.92 7.14
C GLU A 230 21.99 3.66 6.36
N PHE A 231 23.26 3.54 6.07
CA PHE A 231 23.81 2.35 5.45
C PHE A 231 24.10 1.29 6.52
N ILE A 232 23.31 0.22 6.55
CA ILE A 232 23.41 -0.86 7.55
C ILE A 232 24.17 -2.09 7.04
N GLY A 233 24.73 -2.02 5.82
CA GLY A 233 25.50 -3.10 5.20
C GLY A 233 24.96 -3.53 3.84
N SER A 234 25.78 -4.20 3.05
CA SER A 234 25.45 -4.63 1.68
C SER A 234 25.01 -6.09 1.56
N ARG A 235 25.31 -6.91 2.57
CA ARG A 235 25.04 -8.37 2.55
C ARG A 235 24.11 -8.79 3.69
N LEU A 236 22.97 -8.11 3.78
CA LEU A 236 22.00 -8.40 4.83
C LEU A 236 21.17 -9.63 4.46
N LYS A 237 20.96 -10.51 5.45
CA LYS A 237 19.98 -11.59 5.33
C LYS A 237 18.59 -11.02 5.51
N ASN A 238 17.77 -11.10 4.45
CA ASN A 238 16.40 -10.64 4.47
C ASN A 238 15.45 -11.84 4.60
N PHE A 239 14.74 -11.90 5.73
CA PHE A 239 13.75 -12.90 6.06
C PHE A 239 12.37 -12.37 5.71
N LYS A 240 11.71 -13.00 4.74
CA LYS A 240 10.45 -12.56 4.16
C LYS A 240 9.31 -13.44 4.69
N PHE A 241 8.65 -12.96 5.73
CA PHE A 241 7.53 -13.64 6.36
C PHE A 241 6.25 -13.47 5.55
N LEU A 242 5.64 -14.56 5.12
CA LEU A 242 4.29 -14.57 4.55
C LEU A 242 3.30 -14.70 5.71
N CYS A 243 2.48 -13.68 5.88
CA CYS A 243 1.55 -13.55 6.99
C CYS A 243 0.11 -13.51 6.48
N TYR A 244 -0.73 -14.33 7.08
CA TYR A 244 -2.12 -14.53 6.72
C TYR A 244 -3.01 -14.19 7.92
N ASN A 245 -3.87 -13.18 7.80
CA ASN A 245 -4.78 -12.74 8.88
C ASN A 245 -4.07 -12.55 10.23
N GLY A 246 -2.88 -11.95 10.21
CA GLY A 246 -2.06 -11.71 11.41
C GLY A 246 -1.22 -12.89 11.88
N LYS A 247 -1.21 -14.00 11.15
CA LYS A 247 -0.43 -15.20 11.50
C LYS A 247 0.71 -15.40 10.49
N PRO A 248 1.98 -15.25 10.84
CA PRO A 248 3.09 -15.69 10.01
C PRO A 248 3.03 -17.23 9.86
N LYS A 249 3.02 -17.73 8.64
CA LYS A 249 2.94 -19.18 8.34
C LYS A 249 4.20 -19.69 7.68
N TYR A 250 4.77 -18.89 6.77
CA TYR A 250 5.97 -19.24 6.05
C TYR A 250 6.98 -18.10 6.08
N VAL A 251 8.25 -18.45 5.98
CA VAL A 251 9.33 -17.48 5.77
C VAL A 251 10.24 -17.97 4.67
N TYR A 252 10.61 -17.09 3.74
CA TYR A 252 11.60 -17.47 2.75
C TYR A 252 12.80 -16.53 2.77
N VAL A 253 13.96 -17.09 2.39
CA VAL A 253 15.24 -16.40 2.28
C VAL A 253 15.78 -16.60 0.88
N SER A 254 16.19 -15.50 0.23
CA SER A 254 16.81 -15.55 -1.09
C SER A 254 18.32 -15.77 -0.97
N ILE A 255 18.84 -16.68 -1.78
CA ILE A 255 20.27 -17.01 -1.89
C ILE A 255 20.70 -16.66 -3.31
N LYS A 256 21.74 -15.85 -3.45
CA LYS A 256 22.38 -15.57 -4.74
C LYS A 256 23.76 -16.23 -4.76
N GLN A 257 23.98 -17.13 -5.73
CA GLN A 257 25.27 -17.81 -5.95
C GLN A 257 25.64 -17.67 -7.45
N GLY A 258 26.58 -16.80 -7.73
CA GLY A 258 26.88 -16.40 -9.11
C GLY A 258 25.65 -15.78 -9.80
N TYR A 259 25.27 -16.33 -10.93
CA TYR A 259 24.07 -15.91 -11.67
C TYR A 259 22.79 -16.57 -11.17
N ASN A 260 22.90 -17.64 -10.40
CA ASN A 260 21.75 -18.39 -9.90
C ASN A 260 21.13 -17.72 -8.67
N LYS A 261 19.82 -17.75 -8.62
CA LYS A 261 19.03 -17.27 -7.50
C LYS A 261 18.16 -18.40 -6.99
N TYR A 262 18.30 -18.70 -5.71
CA TYR A 262 17.55 -19.74 -5.02
C TYR A 262 16.67 -19.14 -3.94
N ARG A 263 15.61 -19.83 -3.55
CA ARG A 263 14.76 -19.44 -2.41
C ARG A 263 14.43 -20.65 -1.57
N ASN A 264 14.84 -20.59 -0.31
CA ASN A 264 14.50 -21.61 0.66
C ASN A 264 13.33 -21.11 1.51
N PHE A 265 12.27 -21.90 1.55
CA PHE A 265 11.10 -21.66 2.39
C PHE A 265 11.20 -22.49 3.66
N TYR A 266 10.77 -21.92 4.77
CA TYR A 266 10.74 -22.54 6.09
C TYR A 266 9.37 -22.30 6.72
N ASP A 267 8.93 -23.28 7.55
CA ASP A 267 7.80 -23.08 8.45
C ASP A 267 8.16 -22.25 9.70
N MET A 268 7.21 -22.08 10.60
CA MET A 268 7.43 -21.32 11.84
C MET A 268 8.21 -22.08 12.92
N ASN A 269 8.58 -23.33 12.68
CA ASN A 269 9.51 -24.13 13.49
C ASN A 269 10.93 -24.18 12.89
N TRP A 270 11.13 -23.52 11.73
CA TRP A 270 12.35 -23.50 10.95
C TRP A 270 12.64 -24.82 10.20
N ASN A 271 11.62 -25.62 9.91
CA ASN A 271 11.75 -26.77 9.03
C ASN A 271 11.78 -26.29 7.56
N LEU A 272 12.74 -26.82 6.79
CA LEU A 272 12.83 -26.52 5.37
C LEU A 272 11.66 -27.16 4.62
N LEU A 273 10.94 -26.36 3.85
CA LEU A 273 9.83 -26.78 3.01
C LEU A 273 10.30 -27.08 1.59
N LYS A 274 9.58 -27.94 0.89
CA LYS A 274 9.92 -28.37 -0.47
C LYS A 274 9.34 -27.44 -1.55
N PHE A 275 8.78 -26.29 -1.19
CA PHE A 275 8.19 -25.34 -2.14
C PHE A 275 9.19 -24.91 -3.21
N LYS A 276 8.78 -25.03 -4.47
CA LYS A 276 9.55 -24.61 -5.65
C LYS A 276 8.93 -23.34 -6.26
N CYS A 277 8.77 -22.33 -5.45
CA CYS A 277 8.12 -21.07 -5.83
C CYS A 277 9.13 -19.94 -6.02
N LEU A 278 8.91 -19.11 -7.06
CA LEU A 278 9.75 -17.96 -7.44
C LEU A 278 11.18 -18.32 -7.90
N SER A 279 11.70 -19.45 -7.50
CA SER A 279 12.94 -20.11 -7.93
C SER A 279 13.09 -21.41 -7.14
N ARG A 280 13.93 -22.31 -7.65
CA ARG A 280 14.21 -23.59 -6.95
C ARG A 280 14.86 -23.36 -5.58
N PRO A 281 14.62 -24.24 -4.60
CA PRO A 281 15.40 -24.28 -3.37
C PRO A 281 16.89 -24.53 -3.66
N HIS A 282 17.77 -24.01 -2.81
CA HIS A 282 19.19 -24.33 -2.95
C HIS A 282 19.44 -25.82 -2.65
N PRO A 283 20.14 -26.56 -3.50
CA PRO A 283 20.25 -28.01 -3.39
C PRO A 283 20.91 -28.47 -2.08
N THR A 284 21.93 -27.76 -1.62
CA THR A 284 22.72 -28.17 -0.44
C THR A 284 22.71 -27.16 0.70
N TYR A 285 22.60 -25.86 0.38
CA TYR A 285 22.69 -24.81 1.40
C TYR A 285 21.36 -24.60 2.12
N LYS A 286 21.42 -24.73 3.46
CA LYS A 286 20.31 -24.37 4.35
C LYS A 286 20.73 -23.23 5.27
N TYR A 287 19.86 -22.24 5.43
CA TYR A 287 20.13 -21.18 6.40
C TYR A 287 19.98 -21.74 7.82
N LYS A 288 20.92 -21.36 8.69
CA LYS A 288 20.77 -21.55 10.14
C LYS A 288 19.59 -20.70 10.62
N LYS A 289 18.83 -21.21 11.59
CA LYS A 289 17.75 -20.45 12.25
C LYS A 289 18.31 -19.13 12.78
N PRO A 290 17.69 -17.97 12.50
CA PRO A 290 18.11 -16.69 13.01
C PRO A 290 18.10 -16.66 14.54
N LYS A 291 19.09 -15.99 15.14
CA LYS A 291 19.12 -15.79 16.60
C LYS A 291 17.83 -15.13 17.12
N PHE A 292 17.30 -14.17 16.36
CA PHE A 292 16.13 -13.40 16.75
C PHE A 292 14.83 -13.93 16.10
N PHE A 293 14.78 -15.19 15.67
CA PHE A 293 13.63 -15.72 14.92
C PHE A 293 12.30 -15.58 15.67
N GLU A 294 12.28 -15.88 16.98
CA GLU A 294 11.07 -15.76 17.79
C GLU A 294 10.60 -14.30 17.93
N LEU A 295 11.54 -13.34 18.02
CA LEU A 295 11.24 -11.92 17.98
C LEU A 295 10.68 -11.51 16.59
N MET A 296 11.29 -12.00 15.51
CA MET A 296 10.81 -11.74 14.15
C MET A 296 9.38 -12.26 13.94
N LYS A 297 9.04 -13.45 14.42
CA LYS A 297 7.68 -13.99 14.39
C LYS A 297 6.68 -13.07 15.11
N LYS A 298 7.05 -12.62 16.33
CA LYS A 298 6.21 -11.69 17.11
C LYS A 298 6.00 -10.37 16.40
N ILE A 299 7.05 -9.79 15.80
CA ILE A 299 6.98 -8.57 15.00
C ILE A 299 6.07 -8.77 13.79
N ALA A 300 6.30 -9.84 13.02
CA ALA A 300 5.53 -10.16 11.82
C ALA A 300 4.03 -10.35 12.15
N ALA A 301 3.71 -11.10 13.22
CA ALA A 301 2.34 -11.30 13.67
C ALA A 301 1.64 -10.00 14.05
N LYS A 302 2.30 -9.14 14.84
CA LYS A 302 1.70 -7.85 15.25
C LYS A 302 1.47 -6.93 14.05
N LEU A 303 2.45 -6.77 13.17
CA LEU A 303 2.36 -5.89 12.00
C LEU A 303 1.32 -6.36 10.98
N SER A 304 1.11 -7.66 10.87
CA SER A 304 0.18 -8.25 9.89
C SER A 304 -1.28 -8.35 10.35
N LYS A 305 -1.56 -8.13 11.65
CA LYS A 305 -2.89 -8.41 12.26
C LYS A 305 -4.08 -7.76 11.55
N ARG A 306 -3.87 -6.63 10.87
CA ARG A 306 -4.94 -5.86 10.19
C ARG A 306 -5.11 -6.20 8.71
N PHE A 307 -4.38 -7.19 8.20
CA PHE A 307 -4.33 -7.48 6.77
C PHE A 307 -4.68 -8.95 6.50
N LYS A 308 -5.48 -9.19 5.47
CA LYS A 308 -5.78 -10.55 4.99
C LYS A 308 -4.50 -11.29 4.59
N PHE A 309 -3.62 -10.57 3.90
CA PHE A 309 -2.28 -11.02 3.53
C PHE A 309 -1.29 -9.85 3.55
N VAL A 310 -0.08 -10.11 4.03
CA VAL A 310 1.07 -9.20 3.90
C VAL A 310 2.39 -9.97 4.06
N ARG A 311 3.37 -9.63 3.24
CA ARG A 311 4.76 -10.07 3.42
C ARG A 311 5.49 -9.04 4.30
N VAL A 312 6.05 -9.50 5.41
CA VAL A 312 6.84 -8.69 6.33
C VAL A 312 8.31 -9.02 6.13
N ASP A 313 9.09 -8.06 5.65
CA ASP A 313 10.52 -8.22 5.35
C ASP A 313 11.36 -7.74 6.52
N LEU A 314 12.10 -8.64 7.16
CA LEU A 314 12.92 -8.38 8.34
C LEU A 314 14.38 -8.70 8.09
N TYR A 315 15.27 -7.86 8.61
CA TYR A 315 16.72 -8.08 8.62
C TYR A 315 17.19 -8.47 10.02
N GLU A 316 18.11 -9.43 10.09
CA GLU A 316 18.86 -9.74 11.30
C GLU A 316 20.20 -9.03 11.26
N LEU A 317 20.44 -8.15 12.20
CA LEU A 317 21.75 -7.57 12.48
C LEU A 317 22.41 -8.31 13.64
N LYS A 318 23.66 -7.96 13.99
CA LYS A 318 24.38 -8.62 15.09
C LYS A 318 23.65 -8.59 16.43
N THR A 319 22.99 -7.47 16.74
CA THR A 319 22.37 -7.20 18.05
C THR A 319 20.88 -6.93 17.99
N GLU A 320 20.27 -6.79 16.81
CA GLU A 320 18.88 -6.38 16.68
C GLU A 320 18.23 -6.85 15.38
N VAL A 321 16.89 -6.68 15.32
CA VAL A 321 16.08 -6.88 14.13
C VAL A 321 15.70 -5.53 13.54
N ARG A 322 15.73 -5.42 12.22
CA ARG A 322 15.25 -4.26 11.47
C ARG A 322 14.10 -4.62 10.54
N LEU A 323 13.11 -3.75 10.46
CA LEU A 323 12.01 -3.85 9.50
C LEU A 323 12.40 -3.17 8.19
N GLY A 324 12.37 -3.93 7.11
CA GLY A 324 12.66 -3.44 5.77
C GLY A 324 11.44 -2.84 5.09
N GLU A 325 10.39 -3.65 4.94
CA GLU A 325 9.16 -3.23 4.26
C GLU A 325 7.96 -4.12 4.62
N LEU A 326 6.76 -3.62 4.32
CA LEU A 326 5.53 -4.40 4.23
C LEU A 326 5.11 -4.44 2.75
N THR A 327 4.98 -5.65 2.19
CA THR A 327 4.60 -5.85 0.80
C THR A 327 3.26 -6.58 0.74
N PHE A 328 2.25 -5.98 0.13
CA PHE A 328 0.89 -6.55 0.10
C PHE A 328 0.64 -7.43 -1.12
N ILE A 329 1.32 -7.13 -2.22
CA ILE A 329 1.20 -7.86 -3.48
C ILE A 329 2.60 -8.25 -3.97
N PRO A 330 3.22 -9.29 -3.39
CA PRO A 330 4.56 -9.70 -3.76
C PRO A 330 4.62 -10.11 -5.23
N MET A 331 5.72 -9.71 -5.90
CA MET A 331 5.97 -10.00 -7.32
C MET A 331 4.85 -9.52 -8.25
N ASN A 332 4.13 -8.47 -7.87
CA ASN A 332 3.01 -7.94 -8.65
C ASN A 332 1.93 -8.99 -8.96
N SER A 333 1.62 -9.84 -8.02
CA SER A 333 0.79 -11.07 -8.09
C SER A 333 1.32 -12.17 -9.02
N ILE A 334 2.41 -11.97 -9.74
CA ILE A 334 3.01 -13.03 -10.58
C ILE A 334 3.90 -13.90 -9.70
N PHE A 335 3.26 -14.72 -8.88
CA PHE A 335 3.94 -15.61 -7.95
C PHE A 335 3.90 -17.04 -8.47
N THR A 336 4.94 -17.43 -9.19
CA THR A 336 4.99 -18.74 -9.88
C THR A 336 5.60 -19.82 -9.01
N CYS A 337 4.98 -20.99 -9.00
CA CYS A 337 5.55 -22.23 -8.51
C CYS A 337 5.71 -23.24 -9.67
N GLU A 338 6.66 -24.18 -9.55
CA GLU A 338 6.79 -25.30 -10.50
C GLU A 338 5.62 -26.27 -10.34
N ASP A 339 5.17 -26.45 -9.10
CA ASP A 339 4.02 -27.28 -8.76
C ASP A 339 2.80 -26.42 -8.43
N ARG A 340 1.68 -26.67 -9.09
CA ARG A 340 0.41 -25.98 -8.84
C ARG A 340 -0.09 -26.22 -7.41
N GLN A 341 0.20 -27.38 -6.81
CA GLN A 341 -0.18 -27.68 -5.43
C GLN A 341 0.51 -26.74 -4.43
N ASP A 342 1.75 -26.32 -4.70
CA ASP A 342 2.44 -25.33 -3.89
C ASP A 342 1.71 -23.97 -3.93
N GLU A 343 1.20 -23.57 -5.11
CA GLU A 343 0.40 -22.32 -5.26
C GLU A 343 -0.93 -22.41 -4.50
N ILE A 344 -1.60 -23.56 -4.55
CA ILE A 344 -2.84 -23.81 -3.81
C ILE A 344 -2.55 -23.71 -2.31
N THR A 345 -1.54 -24.43 -1.83
CA THR A 345 -1.16 -24.47 -0.41
C THR A 345 -0.79 -23.08 0.13
N LEU A 346 -0.06 -22.28 -0.66
CA LEU A 346 0.24 -20.90 -0.29
C LEU A 346 -1.00 -20.01 -0.26
N GLY A 347 -2.02 -20.33 -1.05
CA GLY A 347 -3.26 -19.58 -1.15
C GLY A 347 -4.31 -19.92 -0.09
N GLU A 348 -4.29 -21.12 0.46
CA GLU A 348 -5.35 -21.66 1.35
C GLU A 348 -5.76 -20.70 2.48
N ASP A 349 -4.78 -20.10 3.15
CA ASP A 349 -5.02 -19.23 4.32
C ASP A 349 -5.42 -17.79 3.98
N ILE A 350 -5.45 -17.40 2.69
CA ILE A 350 -6.00 -16.09 2.34
C ILE A 350 -7.53 -16.20 2.31
N ILE A 351 -8.16 -15.70 3.36
CA ILE A 351 -9.62 -15.66 3.47
C ILE A 351 -10.11 -14.38 2.79
N ILE A 352 -10.84 -14.55 1.69
CA ILE A 352 -11.36 -13.43 0.89
C ILE A 352 -12.70 -12.92 1.43
N HIS A 353 -13.52 -13.79 2.02
CA HIS A 353 -14.87 -13.49 2.51
C HIS A 353 -14.88 -13.13 3.99
#